data_0f79c7f5d1974318c9f39db09cb8c994
#
_entry.id   0f79c7f5d1974318c9f39db09cb8c994
#
_cell.length_a   1.000
_cell.length_b   1.000
_cell.length_c   1.000
_cell.angle_alpha   90.00
_cell.angle_beta   90.00
_cell.angle_gamma   90.00
#
_symmetry.space_group_name_H-M   'P 1'
#
loop_
_entity.id
_entity.type
_entity.pdbx_description
1 polymer ?
#
loop_
_entity_poly.entity_id
_entity_poly.type
_entity_poly.pdbx_seq_one_letter_code
_entity_poly.pdbx_strand_id
1 'polypeptide(L)'
;QMFIRDSYPMALAQDHKRAYDGDEGPNTGGMGAYSPLPFITADDERYAMERIMQPVADAMIAEGCPFEGVLYGGLMKTARGIEVIEFNARFGDPETEVVLPRLKSDIVDIFCAVAEGRDTQLEWHDFATLGVVLASKGYPGDYEKGHEIKGLDRVEGAVYHMGTRADGDRILTAGGRVLFVVGTGKNLAEARKNALAGVARIDCDNLFHRTDIGHRAFDD
;
A
#
# COMPACT_ATOMS: atom_id res chain seq x y z
N GLN A 1 0.63 -29.71 20.52
CA GLN A 1 0.20 -28.53 19.72
C GLN A 1 1.47 -27.81 19.28
N MET A 2 1.87 -27.97 18.03
CA MET A 2 2.96 -27.16 17.47
C MET A 2 2.37 -25.79 17.15
N PHE A 3 2.75 -24.77 17.92
CA PHE A 3 2.46 -23.40 17.55
C PHE A 3 3.41 -23.03 16.43
N ILE A 4 2.86 -22.62 15.30
CA ILE A 4 3.66 -22.22 14.15
C ILE A 4 4.26 -20.87 14.46
N ARG A 5 5.60 -20.85 14.41
CA ARG A 5 6.43 -19.69 14.72
C ARG A 5 6.91 -18.99 13.45
N ASP A 6 6.31 -19.30 12.31
CA ASP A 6 6.86 -18.84 11.03
C ASP A 6 6.14 -17.59 10.55
N SER A 7 6.92 -16.58 10.21
CA SER A 7 6.46 -15.36 9.56
C SER A 7 6.82 -15.42 8.08
N TYR A 8 5.86 -15.11 7.22
CA TYR A 8 6.02 -15.11 5.77
C TYR A 8 6.10 -13.67 5.27
N PRO A 9 7.29 -13.18 4.88
CA PRO A 9 7.44 -11.79 4.43
C PRO A 9 6.70 -11.56 3.11
N MET A 10 5.93 -10.49 3.08
CA MET A 10 5.33 -9.98 1.85
C MET A 10 6.30 -9.03 1.13
N ALA A 11 6.05 -8.80 -0.17
CA ALA A 11 6.80 -7.79 -0.90
C ALA A 11 6.68 -6.43 -0.22
N LEU A 12 7.81 -5.70 -0.17
CA LEU A 12 7.85 -4.39 0.46
C LEU A 12 7.18 -3.32 -0.41
N ALA A 13 6.58 -2.35 0.25
CA ALA A 13 6.04 -1.15 -0.39
C ALA A 13 6.43 0.10 0.39
N GLN A 14 6.50 1.23 -0.29
CA GLN A 14 6.66 2.54 0.34
C GLN A 14 5.41 3.39 0.11
N ASP A 15 4.92 4.00 1.18
CA ASP A 15 3.83 4.96 1.17
C ASP A 15 4.37 6.40 1.24
N HIS A 16 3.63 7.33 0.66
CA HIS A 16 3.86 8.77 0.70
C HIS A 16 2.85 9.45 1.62
N LYS A 17 3.27 9.77 2.85
CA LYS A 17 2.39 10.28 3.91
C LYS A 17 2.01 11.76 3.76
N ARG A 18 2.82 12.57 3.09
CA ARG A 18 2.56 14.01 2.95
C ARG A 18 1.55 14.29 1.85
N ALA A 19 0.72 15.31 2.09
CA ALA A 19 -0.44 15.63 1.24
C ALA A 19 -0.05 16.14 -0.15
N TYR A 20 1.07 16.85 -0.30
CA TYR A 20 1.45 17.56 -1.51
C TYR A 20 2.80 17.10 -2.06
N ASP A 21 3.05 17.45 -3.32
CA ASP A 21 4.31 17.19 -4.00
C ASP A 21 5.50 17.76 -3.21
N GLY A 22 6.68 17.16 -3.37
CA GLY A 22 7.87 17.53 -2.62
C GLY A 22 7.85 17.13 -1.14
N ASP A 23 6.97 16.20 -0.75
CA ASP A 23 6.75 15.79 0.64
C ASP A 23 6.36 16.98 1.55
N GLU A 24 5.54 17.87 1.04
CA GLU A 24 5.02 19.03 1.76
C GLU A 24 3.61 18.81 2.31
N GLY A 25 3.18 19.76 3.18
CA GLY A 25 1.86 19.75 3.79
C GLY A 25 1.73 18.80 4.98
N PRO A 26 0.50 18.56 5.45
CA PRO A 26 0.23 17.72 6.61
C PRO A 26 0.43 16.23 6.30
N ASN A 27 0.62 15.41 7.33
CA ASN A 27 0.54 13.96 7.23
C ASN A 27 -0.89 13.51 6.93
N THR A 28 -1.01 12.45 6.15
CA THR A 28 -2.26 11.84 5.71
C THR A 28 -2.29 10.34 6.03
N GLY A 29 -3.33 9.65 5.63
CA GLY A 29 -3.37 8.19 5.62
C GLY A 29 -2.52 7.53 4.53
N GLY A 30 -1.93 8.32 3.63
CA GLY A 30 -1.14 7.91 2.46
C GLY A 30 -1.73 8.47 1.18
N MET A 31 -0.88 9.10 0.36
CA MET A 31 -1.24 9.73 -0.92
C MET A 31 -0.83 8.90 -2.13
N GLY A 32 -0.21 7.77 -1.89
CA GLY A 32 0.22 6.83 -2.91
C GLY A 32 1.27 5.88 -2.39
N ALA A 33 1.44 4.76 -3.08
CA ALA A 33 2.41 3.74 -2.72
C ALA A 33 3.00 3.07 -3.96
N TYR A 34 4.10 2.36 -3.79
CA TYR A 34 4.73 1.60 -4.87
C TYR A 34 5.53 0.40 -4.35
N SER A 35 5.73 -0.56 -5.22
CA SER A 35 6.50 -1.78 -5.00
C SER A 35 7.09 -2.26 -6.34
N PRO A 36 8.34 -2.76 -6.40
CA PRO A 36 9.31 -2.99 -5.33
C PRO A 36 10.04 -1.71 -4.90
N LEU A 37 10.89 -1.81 -3.86
CA LEU A 37 11.73 -0.71 -3.36
C LEU A 37 13.19 -0.92 -3.81
N PRO A 38 13.69 -0.18 -4.80
CA PRO A 38 15.03 -0.42 -5.38
C PRO A 38 16.19 -0.11 -4.42
N PHE A 39 15.97 0.73 -3.41
CA PHE A 39 16.98 1.15 -2.43
C PHE A 39 17.01 0.27 -1.17
N ILE A 40 16.12 -0.73 -1.06
CA ILE A 40 16.15 -1.71 0.03
C ILE A 40 16.86 -2.96 -0.46
N THR A 41 17.86 -3.38 0.29
CA THR A 41 18.67 -4.56 -0.01
C THR A 41 18.09 -5.82 0.64
N ALA A 42 18.50 -7.00 0.16
CA ALA A 42 18.15 -8.27 0.81
C ALA A 42 18.65 -8.34 2.28
N ASP A 43 19.73 -7.65 2.60
CA ASP A 43 20.24 -7.55 3.97
C ASP A 43 19.33 -6.68 4.85
N ASP A 44 18.77 -5.60 4.29
CA ASP A 44 17.77 -4.77 4.97
C ASP A 44 16.49 -5.58 5.26
N GLU A 45 16.00 -6.34 4.28
CA GLU A 45 14.83 -7.20 4.45
C GLU A 45 15.06 -8.28 5.50
N ARG A 46 16.20 -8.96 5.43
CA ARG A 46 16.57 -9.97 6.43
C ARG A 46 16.67 -9.35 7.83
N TYR A 47 17.31 -8.19 7.97
CA TYR A 47 17.40 -7.48 9.24
C TYR A 47 16.00 -7.15 9.78
N ALA A 48 15.11 -6.60 8.96
CA ALA A 48 13.74 -6.28 9.36
C ALA A 48 12.99 -7.52 9.85
N MET A 49 13.11 -8.64 9.15
CA MET A 49 12.47 -9.90 9.56
C MET A 49 13.07 -10.46 10.84
N GLU A 50 14.38 -10.65 10.91
CA GLU A 50 15.05 -11.34 12.02
C GLU A 50 15.14 -10.50 13.30
N ARG A 51 15.24 -9.18 13.17
CA ARG A 51 15.49 -8.28 14.30
C ARG A 51 14.28 -7.46 14.73
N ILE A 52 13.23 -7.39 13.92
CA ILE A 52 12.06 -6.58 14.20
C ILE A 52 10.79 -7.46 14.17
N MET A 53 10.44 -8.02 13.02
CA MET A 53 9.12 -8.65 12.84
C MET A 53 9.01 -9.98 13.62
N GLN A 54 9.98 -10.89 13.46
CA GLN A 54 9.98 -12.18 14.16
C GLN A 54 10.05 -12.01 15.69
N PRO A 55 10.91 -11.16 16.27
CA PRO A 55 10.90 -10.93 17.71
C PRO A 55 9.57 -10.41 18.26
N VAL A 56 8.81 -9.61 17.51
CA VAL A 56 7.47 -9.16 17.92
C VAL A 56 6.51 -10.33 17.94
N ALA A 57 6.49 -11.17 16.91
CA ALA A 57 5.64 -12.37 16.89
C ALA A 57 5.98 -13.33 18.03
N ASP A 58 7.26 -13.58 18.30
CA ASP A 58 7.72 -14.42 19.41
C ASP A 58 7.34 -13.84 20.78
N ALA A 59 7.47 -12.51 20.95
CA ALA A 59 7.08 -11.84 22.18
C ALA A 59 5.58 -11.95 22.44
N MET A 60 4.73 -11.82 21.42
CA MET A 60 3.28 -12.01 21.56
C MET A 60 2.92 -13.43 22.00
N ILE A 61 3.62 -14.45 21.51
CA ILE A 61 3.46 -15.83 21.98
C ILE A 61 3.87 -15.95 23.46
N ALA A 62 5.02 -15.36 23.82
CA ALA A 62 5.53 -15.41 25.20
C ALA A 62 4.60 -14.71 26.20
N GLU A 63 3.95 -13.63 25.80
CA GLU A 63 2.96 -12.88 26.59
C GLU A 63 1.57 -13.55 26.63
N GLY A 64 1.41 -14.71 25.96
CA GLY A 64 0.13 -15.46 25.95
C GLY A 64 -0.94 -14.88 25.05
N CYS A 65 -0.57 -14.00 24.12
CA CYS A 65 -1.45 -13.40 23.11
C CYS A 65 -0.93 -13.67 21.69
N PRO A 66 -0.84 -14.95 21.25
CA PRO A 66 -0.35 -15.28 19.91
C PRO A 66 -1.19 -14.56 18.85
N PHE A 67 -0.50 -14.04 17.82
CA PHE A 67 -1.15 -13.35 16.73
C PHE A 67 -1.10 -14.19 15.46
N GLU A 68 -2.27 -14.41 14.87
CA GLU A 68 -2.42 -15.07 13.56
C GLU A 68 -3.09 -14.09 12.62
N GLY A 69 -2.44 -13.77 11.50
CA GLY A 69 -2.94 -12.81 10.52
C GLY A 69 -1.85 -11.95 9.92
N VAL A 70 -2.20 -10.74 9.54
CA VAL A 70 -1.28 -9.80 8.89
C VAL A 70 -0.71 -8.82 9.90
N LEU A 71 0.59 -8.95 10.17
CA LEU A 71 1.34 -7.98 10.96
C LEU A 71 2.04 -6.99 10.00
N TYR A 72 1.59 -5.76 10.00
CA TYR A 72 2.22 -4.66 9.24
C TYR A 72 3.25 -3.97 10.12
N GLY A 73 4.49 -3.86 9.63
CA GLY A 73 5.55 -3.06 10.24
C GLY A 73 5.78 -1.79 9.45
N GLY A 74 5.41 -0.64 10.01
CA GLY A 74 5.82 0.67 9.52
C GLY A 74 7.27 0.92 9.91
N LEU A 75 8.20 0.80 8.97
CA LEU A 75 9.64 0.88 9.21
C LEU A 75 10.25 2.07 8.47
N MET A 76 11.32 2.61 9.03
CA MET A 76 12.08 3.69 8.42
C MET A 76 13.56 3.33 8.34
N LYS A 77 14.14 3.38 7.15
CA LYS A 77 15.58 3.27 6.96
C LYS A 77 16.23 4.61 7.25
N THR A 78 17.07 4.66 8.28
CA THR A 78 17.79 5.85 8.74
C THR A 78 19.30 5.64 8.64
N ALA A 79 20.10 6.68 8.88
CA ALA A 79 21.56 6.56 8.98
C ALA A 79 22.02 5.63 10.12
N ARG A 80 21.16 5.34 11.09
CA ARG A 80 21.45 4.44 12.24
C ARG A 80 20.97 3.00 11.99
N GLY A 81 20.30 2.73 10.87
CA GLY A 81 19.69 1.46 10.52
C GLY A 81 18.18 1.55 10.32
N ILE A 82 17.52 0.41 10.41
CA ILE A 82 16.05 0.32 10.28
C ILE A 82 15.41 0.52 11.65
N GLU A 83 14.51 1.48 11.74
CA GLU A 83 13.80 1.84 12.97
C GLU A 83 12.29 1.62 12.79
N VAL A 84 11.62 1.24 13.87
CA VAL A 84 10.16 1.02 13.90
C VAL A 84 9.45 2.34 14.13
N ILE A 85 8.43 2.61 13.31
CA ILE A 85 7.49 3.71 13.50
C ILE A 85 6.25 3.19 14.22
N GLU A 86 5.64 2.12 13.69
CA GLU A 86 4.42 1.53 14.24
C GLU A 86 4.24 0.08 13.80
N PHE A 87 3.37 -0.65 14.50
CA PHE A 87 2.81 -1.91 14.05
C PHE A 87 1.30 -1.79 13.88
N ASN A 88 0.75 -2.51 12.91
CA ASN A 88 -0.68 -2.63 12.69
C ASN A 88 -1.06 -4.10 12.48
N ALA A 89 -2.21 -4.51 13.01
CA ALA A 89 -2.75 -5.88 12.91
C ALA A 89 -3.70 -6.01 11.69
N ARG A 90 -3.26 -5.50 10.54
CA ARG A 90 -4.01 -5.49 9.28
C ARG A 90 -3.09 -5.15 8.12
N PHE A 91 -3.59 -5.35 6.91
CA PHE A 91 -2.93 -4.83 5.71
C PHE A 91 -2.80 -3.30 5.74
N GLY A 92 -1.72 -2.77 5.16
CA GLY A 92 -1.54 -1.34 4.93
C GLY A 92 -2.53 -0.82 3.89
N ASP A 93 -2.85 0.45 3.97
CA ASP A 93 -3.67 1.18 3.01
C ASP A 93 -3.03 2.58 2.82
N PRO A 94 -2.40 2.84 1.67
CA PRO A 94 -2.61 2.25 0.34
C PRO A 94 -1.57 1.18 -0.11
N GLU A 95 -0.84 0.53 0.78
CA GLU A 95 0.22 -0.41 0.38
C GLU A 95 -0.33 -1.71 -0.21
N THR A 96 -1.46 -2.20 0.30
CA THR A 96 -2.06 -3.47 -0.11
C THR A 96 -2.34 -3.53 -1.61
N GLU A 97 -2.85 -2.45 -2.16
CA GLU A 97 -3.28 -2.34 -3.55
C GLU A 97 -2.11 -2.28 -4.53
N VAL A 98 -0.88 -2.06 -4.03
CA VAL A 98 0.34 -2.17 -4.84
C VAL A 98 1.14 -3.44 -4.55
N VAL A 99 0.87 -4.12 -3.44
CA VAL A 99 1.53 -5.38 -3.07
C VAL A 99 0.78 -6.58 -3.61
N LEU A 100 -0.52 -6.70 -3.34
CA LEU A 100 -1.31 -7.87 -3.73
C LEU A 100 -1.37 -8.12 -5.24
N PRO A 101 -1.43 -7.12 -6.13
CA PRO A 101 -1.36 -7.38 -7.57
C PRO A 101 -0.09 -8.09 -8.02
N ARG A 102 1.00 -7.96 -7.25
CA ARG A 102 2.27 -8.66 -7.51
C ARG A 102 2.31 -10.07 -6.95
N LEU A 103 1.38 -10.45 -6.06
CA LEU A 103 1.32 -11.79 -5.52
C LEU A 103 0.83 -12.77 -6.61
N LYS A 104 1.63 -13.82 -6.87
CA LYS A 104 1.30 -14.88 -7.82
C LYS A 104 0.58 -16.05 -7.15
N SER A 105 0.92 -16.32 -5.89
CA SER A 105 0.26 -17.34 -5.09
C SER A 105 -1.19 -16.95 -4.78
N ASP A 106 -2.07 -17.94 -4.63
CA ASP A 106 -3.46 -17.68 -4.21
C ASP A 106 -3.48 -17.21 -2.75
N ILE A 107 -4.03 -16.01 -2.52
CA ILE A 107 -4.08 -15.40 -1.18
C ILE A 107 -4.99 -16.17 -0.21
N VAL A 108 -6.03 -16.84 -0.72
CA VAL A 108 -6.95 -17.63 0.10
C VAL A 108 -6.24 -18.89 0.58
N ASP A 109 -5.47 -19.55 -0.28
CA ASP A 109 -4.67 -20.73 0.09
C ASP A 109 -3.61 -20.36 1.15
N ILE A 110 -2.98 -19.17 1.03
CA ILE A 110 -2.05 -18.66 2.03
C ILE A 110 -2.77 -18.45 3.38
N PHE A 111 -3.93 -17.80 3.38
CA PHE A 111 -4.69 -17.57 4.62
C PHE A 111 -5.16 -18.87 5.26
N CYS A 112 -5.63 -19.84 4.47
CA CYS A 112 -5.98 -21.16 4.96
C CYS A 112 -4.77 -21.87 5.57
N ALA A 113 -3.62 -21.82 4.89
CA ALA A 113 -2.39 -22.43 5.41
C ALA A 113 -1.97 -21.82 6.74
N VAL A 114 -1.98 -20.48 6.87
CA VAL A 114 -1.67 -19.77 8.12
C VAL A 114 -2.64 -20.16 9.22
N ALA A 115 -3.96 -20.13 8.97
CA ALA A 115 -4.98 -20.46 9.96
C ALA A 115 -4.95 -21.93 10.42
N GLU A 116 -4.55 -22.83 9.52
CA GLU A 116 -4.41 -24.28 9.81
C GLU A 116 -3.05 -24.64 10.37
N GLY A 117 -2.16 -23.67 10.39
CA GLY A 117 -0.82 -23.88 10.87
C GLY A 117 0.04 -24.72 9.92
N ARG A 118 -0.20 -24.65 8.63
CA ARG A 118 0.59 -25.32 7.59
C ARG A 118 1.63 -24.37 7.02
N ASP A 119 2.75 -24.94 6.63
CA ASP A 119 3.77 -24.18 5.90
C ASP A 119 3.25 -23.73 4.53
N THR A 120 3.70 -22.56 4.09
CA THR A 120 3.32 -21.97 2.79
C THR A 120 4.49 -21.17 2.21
N GLN A 121 4.38 -20.84 0.93
CA GLN A 121 5.37 -20.01 0.23
C GLN A 121 4.65 -18.95 -0.59
N LEU A 122 5.21 -17.75 -0.60
CA LEU A 122 4.73 -16.63 -1.38
C LEU A 122 5.57 -16.47 -2.64
N GLU A 123 4.94 -16.67 -3.80
CA GLU A 123 5.54 -16.39 -5.10
C GLU A 123 5.08 -15.02 -5.60
N TRP A 124 5.99 -14.29 -6.26
CA TRP A 124 5.78 -12.94 -6.72
C TRP A 124 6.02 -12.80 -8.21
N HIS A 125 5.25 -11.90 -8.84
CA HIS A 125 5.53 -11.44 -10.19
C HIS A 125 6.63 -10.39 -10.18
N ASP A 126 7.43 -10.35 -11.24
CA ASP A 126 8.57 -9.43 -11.38
C ASP A 126 8.19 -8.00 -11.79
N PHE A 127 6.93 -7.76 -12.21
CA PHE A 127 6.53 -6.42 -12.59
C PHE A 127 6.43 -5.47 -11.39
N ALA A 128 6.56 -4.18 -11.66
CA ALA A 128 6.38 -3.12 -10.68
C ALA A 128 4.93 -2.60 -10.66
N THR A 129 4.52 -2.11 -9.51
CA THR A 129 3.24 -1.44 -9.27
C THR A 129 3.46 -0.09 -8.63
N LEU A 130 2.68 0.90 -9.02
CA LEU A 130 2.62 2.20 -8.37
C LEU A 130 1.19 2.72 -8.43
N GLY A 131 0.72 3.25 -7.32
CA GLY A 131 -0.61 3.80 -7.22
C GLY A 131 -0.63 5.23 -6.71
N VAL A 132 -1.59 6.00 -7.19
CA VAL A 132 -1.82 7.41 -6.87
C VAL A 132 -3.19 7.56 -6.25
N VAL A 133 -3.26 8.15 -5.06
CA VAL A 133 -4.52 8.48 -4.39
C VAL A 133 -5.09 9.76 -4.94
N LEU A 134 -6.38 9.74 -5.31
CA LEU A 134 -7.17 10.94 -5.53
C LEU A 134 -7.93 11.25 -4.25
N ALA A 135 -7.65 12.40 -3.66
CA ALA A 135 -8.25 12.84 -2.40
C ALA A 135 -9.17 14.04 -2.62
N SER A 136 -10.17 14.21 -1.77
CA SER A 136 -11.03 15.38 -1.77
C SER A 136 -10.23 16.64 -1.44
N LYS A 137 -10.45 17.74 -2.16
CA LYS A 137 -9.84 19.04 -1.85
C LYS A 137 -10.11 19.43 -0.40
N GLY A 138 -9.04 19.80 0.32
CA GLY A 138 -9.06 20.08 1.76
C GLY A 138 -8.56 18.94 2.65
N TYR A 139 -8.54 17.69 2.16
CA TYR A 139 -7.99 16.55 2.90
C TYR A 139 -6.50 16.78 3.25
N PRO A 140 -6.02 16.45 4.49
CA PRO A 140 -6.69 15.74 5.58
C PRO A 140 -7.51 16.60 6.52
N GLY A 141 -7.68 17.89 6.24
CA GLY A 141 -8.59 18.79 6.97
C GLY A 141 -10.04 18.64 6.52
N ASP A 142 -10.81 19.71 6.61
CA ASP A 142 -12.21 19.73 6.20
C ASP A 142 -12.34 19.64 4.67
N TYR A 143 -13.25 18.81 4.19
CA TYR A 143 -13.51 18.58 2.78
C TYR A 143 -15.01 18.36 2.50
N GLU A 144 -15.41 18.71 1.29
CA GLU A 144 -16.77 18.48 0.80
C GLU A 144 -16.93 17.04 0.25
N LYS A 145 -18.17 16.56 0.24
CA LYS A 145 -18.59 15.26 -0.27
C LYS A 145 -19.72 15.40 -1.27
N GLY A 146 -19.99 14.33 -2.03
CA GLY A 146 -21.13 14.28 -2.94
C GLY A 146 -20.85 14.78 -4.35
N HIS A 147 -19.59 15.03 -4.69
CA HIS A 147 -19.17 15.40 -6.06
C HIS A 147 -19.16 14.18 -6.95
N GLU A 148 -19.73 14.29 -8.15
CA GLU A 148 -19.78 13.19 -9.13
C GLU A 148 -18.40 12.89 -9.71
N ILE A 149 -18.08 11.61 -9.79
CA ILE A 149 -16.85 11.09 -10.39
C ILE A 149 -17.19 10.45 -11.72
N LYS A 150 -16.55 10.90 -12.79
CA LYS A 150 -16.74 10.41 -14.16
C LYS A 150 -15.46 9.80 -14.72
N GLY A 151 -15.60 8.99 -15.77
CA GLY A 151 -14.47 8.48 -16.54
C GLY A 151 -13.78 7.26 -15.92
N LEU A 152 -14.35 6.63 -14.90
CA LEU A 152 -13.83 5.41 -14.31
C LEU A 152 -13.75 4.27 -15.33
N ASP A 153 -14.70 4.21 -16.25
CA ASP A 153 -14.79 3.25 -17.36
C ASP A 153 -13.69 3.43 -18.44
N ARG A 154 -12.99 4.55 -18.42
CA ARG A 154 -11.91 4.88 -19.37
C ARG A 154 -10.50 4.62 -18.83
N VAL A 155 -10.40 4.19 -17.57
CA VAL A 155 -9.11 3.92 -16.94
C VAL A 155 -8.59 2.57 -17.37
N GLU A 156 -7.41 2.55 -17.97
CA GLU A 156 -6.65 1.33 -18.22
C GLU A 156 -5.83 1.00 -16.96
N GLY A 157 -6.14 -0.08 -16.27
CA GLY A 157 -5.52 -0.46 -15.00
C GLY A 157 -6.55 -0.66 -13.90
N ALA A 158 -6.08 -0.75 -12.67
CA ALA A 158 -6.95 -0.95 -11.52
C ALA A 158 -7.34 0.38 -10.87
N VAL A 159 -8.62 0.53 -10.55
CA VAL A 159 -9.15 1.63 -9.75
C VAL A 159 -9.82 1.05 -8.51
N TYR A 160 -9.28 1.37 -7.34
CA TYR A 160 -9.85 0.94 -6.07
C TYR A 160 -10.66 2.07 -5.45
N HIS A 161 -11.85 1.74 -4.98
CA HIS A 161 -12.74 2.67 -4.30
C HIS A 161 -12.37 2.75 -2.81
N MET A 162 -11.91 3.90 -2.35
CA MET A 162 -11.55 4.13 -0.94
C MET A 162 -12.70 4.84 -0.20
N GLY A 163 -13.10 6.00 -0.68
CA GLY A 163 -14.15 6.81 -0.06
C GLY A 163 -15.16 7.30 -1.10
N THR A 164 -15.87 6.38 -1.71
CA THR A 164 -16.94 6.65 -2.67
C THR A 164 -18.28 6.12 -2.18
N ARG A 165 -19.36 6.59 -2.79
CA ARG A 165 -20.71 5.99 -2.65
C ARG A 165 -21.43 5.99 -3.99
N ALA A 166 -22.25 4.98 -4.18
CA ALA A 166 -23.18 4.95 -5.32
C ALA A 166 -24.43 5.80 -5.02
N ASP A 167 -24.95 6.44 -6.08
CA ASP A 167 -26.20 7.20 -6.06
C ASP A 167 -26.92 6.98 -7.43
N GLY A 168 -27.71 5.93 -7.50
CA GLY A 168 -28.19 5.39 -8.78
C GLY A 168 -27.02 4.95 -9.63
N ASP A 169 -26.93 5.45 -10.85
CA ASP A 169 -25.86 5.15 -11.82
C ASP A 169 -24.60 6.04 -11.61
N ARG A 170 -24.65 6.96 -10.64
CA ARG A 170 -23.51 7.86 -10.36
C ARG A 170 -22.64 7.33 -9.23
N ILE A 171 -21.36 7.61 -9.33
CA ILE A 171 -20.40 7.43 -8.24
C ILE A 171 -20.02 8.81 -7.70
N LEU A 172 -20.14 8.99 -6.39
CA LEU A 172 -19.90 10.25 -5.72
C LEU A 172 -18.75 10.14 -4.71
N THR A 173 -18.07 11.27 -4.45
CA THR A 173 -17.10 11.37 -3.35
C THR A 173 -17.81 11.24 -2.00
N ALA A 174 -17.24 10.45 -1.07
CA ALA A 174 -17.81 10.20 0.25
C ALA A 174 -16.76 10.20 1.39
N GLY A 175 -15.48 10.28 1.06
CA GLY A 175 -14.36 10.27 2.01
C GLY A 175 -13.27 11.27 1.68
N GLY A 176 -12.23 11.34 2.52
CA GLY A 176 -11.04 12.16 2.29
C GLY A 176 -10.18 11.58 1.18
N ARG A 177 -9.73 10.33 1.32
CA ARG A 177 -9.18 9.55 0.20
C ARG A 177 -10.35 8.92 -0.54
N VAL A 178 -10.43 9.11 -1.82
CA VAL A 178 -11.64 8.80 -2.61
C VAL A 178 -11.39 7.62 -3.55
N LEU A 179 -10.34 7.68 -4.33
CA LEU A 179 -9.93 6.63 -5.27
C LEU A 179 -8.44 6.36 -5.16
N PHE A 180 -8.05 5.16 -5.51
CA PHE A 180 -6.65 4.79 -5.68
C PHE A 180 -6.46 4.16 -7.06
N VAL A 181 -5.68 4.81 -7.91
CA VAL A 181 -5.44 4.39 -9.30
C VAL A 181 -4.08 3.74 -9.38
N VAL A 182 -4.04 2.46 -9.72
CA VAL A 182 -2.83 1.64 -9.76
C VAL A 182 -2.44 1.32 -11.20
N GLY A 183 -1.22 1.69 -11.55
CA GLY A 183 -0.56 1.28 -12.77
C GLY A 183 0.45 0.15 -12.51
N THR A 184 0.58 -0.74 -13.47
CA THR A 184 1.59 -1.79 -13.50
C THR A 184 2.56 -1.54 -14.65
N GLY A 185 3.79 -2.05 -14.56
CA GLY A 185 4.79 -1.90 -15.62
C GLY A 185 6.00 -2.80 -15.38
N LYS A 186 6.86 -2.94 -16.39
CA LYS A 186 8.13 -3.71 -16.28
C LYS A 186 9.09 -3.11 -15.25
N ASN A 187 8.90 -1.84 -14.94
CA ASN A 187 9.65 -1.10 -13.94
C ASN A 187 8.77 0.01 -13.35
N LEU A 188 9.24 0.67 -12.29
CA LEU A 188 8.50 1.74 -11.61
C LEU A 188 8.19 2.95 -12.50
N ALA A 189 9.07 3.28 -13.46
CA ALA A 189 8.82 4.40 -14.37
C ALA A 189 7.62 4.14 -15.27
N GLU A 190 7.49 2.92 -15.80
CA GLU A 190 6.34 2.50 -16.60
C GLU A 190 5.07 2.40 -15.74
N ALA A 191 5.17 1.82 -14.53
CA ALA A 191 4.06 1.74 -13.60
C ALA A 191 3.52 3.14 -13.25
N ARG A 192 4.41 4.11 -12.93
CA ARG A 192 4.06 5.51 -12.67
C ARG A 192 3.37 6.17 -13.85
N LYS A 193 3.94 6.02 -15.05
CA LYS A 193 3.34 6.54 -16.28
C LYS A 193 1.91 6.02 -16.46
N ASN A 194 1.69 4.73 -16.26
CA ASN A 194 0.39 4.09 -16.44
C ASN A 194 -0.61 4.54 -15.35
N ALA A 195 -0.18 4.66 -14.10
CA ALA A 195 -1.01 5.20 -13.02
C ALA A 195 -1.47 6.63 -13.30
N LEU A 196 -0.55 7.52 -13.67
CA LEU A 196 -0.87 8.93 -13.99
C LEU A 196 -1.74 9.06 -15.26
N ALA A 197 -1.55 8.19 -16.25
CA ALA A 197 -2.41 8.13 -17.43
C ALA A 197 -3.85 7.72 -17.04
N GLY A 198 -4.00 6.80 -16.10
CA GLY A 198 -5.31 6.43 -15.52
C GLY A 198 -5.94 7.59 -14.76
N VAL A 199 -5.18 8.26 -13.88
CA VAL A 199 -5.63 9.46 -13.16
C VAL A 199 -6.18 10.53 -14.11
N ALA A 200 -5.49 10.79 -15.22
CA ALA A 200 -5.90 11.78 -16.22
C ALA A 200 -7.23 11.44 -16.95
N ARG A 201 -7.78 10.22 -16.80
CA ARG A 201 -9.08 9.84 -17.34
C ARG A 201 -10.24 10.15 -16.41
N ILE A 202 -9.95 10.37 -15.13
CA ILE A 202 -10.94 10.62 -14.10
C ILE A 202 -11.25 12.11 -14.05
N ASP A 203 -12.53 12.43 -14.10
CA ASP A 203 -13.03 13.81 -14.08
C ASP A 203 -13.88 14.02 -12.81
N CYS A 204 -13.40 14.90 -11.94
CA CYS A 204 -14.10 15.36 -10.74
C CYS A 204 -13.41 16.62 -10.20
N ASP A 205 -14.10 17.75 -10.21
CA ASP A 205 -13.56 19.07 -9.82
C ASP A 205 -13.07 19.12 -8.38
N ASN A 206 -13.59 18.26 -7.51
CA ASN A 206 -13.24 18.24 -6.08
C ASN A 206 -12.10 17.27 -5.72
N LEU A 207 -11.38 16.72 -6.67
CA LEU A 207 -10.26 15.84 -6.40
C LEU A 207 -8.91 16.54 -6.64
N PHE A 208 -7.91 16.12 -5.86
CA PHE A 208 -6.51 16.41 -6.09
C PHE A 208 -5.66 15.15 -5.85
N HIS A 209 -4.46 15.16 -6.37
CA HIS A 209 -3.50 14.07 -6.21
C HIS A 209 -2.07 14.59 -6.26
N ARG A 210 -1.13 13.79 -5.83
CA ARG A 210 0.30 14.05 -6.02
C ARG A 210 0.74 13.56 -7.39
N THR A 211 1.68 14.30 -7.99
CA THR A 211 2.29 13.96 -9.29
C THR A 211 3.64 13.27 -9.14
N ASP A 212 4.23 13.31 -7.94
CA ASP A 212 5.59 12.87 -7.63
C ASP A 212 5.69 11.51 -6.91
N ILE A 213 4.56 10.77 -6.77
CA ILE A 213 4.58 9.44 -6.12
C ILE A 213 5.70 8.58 -6.72
N GLY A 214 6.48 7.96 -5.83
CA GLY A 214 7.64 7.14 -6.21
C GLY A 214 8.92 7.94 -6.48
N HIS A 215 8.96 9.27 -6.30
CA HIS A 215 10.15 10.08 -6.61
C HIS A 215 11.42 9.50 -6.00
N ARG A 216 11.37 9.04 -4.75
CA ARG A 216 12.52 8.45 -4.03
C ARG A 216 13.10 7.18 -4.68
N ALA A 217 12.36 6.53 -5.56
CA ALA A 217 12.86 5.37 -6.29
C ALA A 217 13.65 5.76 -7.55
N PHE A 218 13.67 7.05 -7.90
CA PHE A 218 14.34 7.61 -9.07
C PHE A 218 15.47 8.59 -8.72
N ASP A 219 15.57 8.96 -7.42
CA ASP A 219 16.68 9.76 -6.92
C ASP A 219 17.91 8.86 -6.77
N ASP A 220 18.99 9.16 -7.53
CA ASP A 220 20.29 8.47 -7.47
C ASP A 220 21.08 8.83 -6.20
#